data_1d5c6951fa4b2d2c0f956f4286a6779c
#
_entry.id   1d5c6951fa4b2d2c0f956f4286a6779c
#
_cell.length_a   1.000
_cell.length_b   1.000
_cell.length_c   1.000
_cell.angle_alpha   90.00
_cell.angle_beta   90.00
_cell.angle_gamma   90.00
#
_symmetry.space_group_name_H-M   'P 1'
#
loop_
_entity.id
_entity.type
_entity.pdbx_description
1 polymer ?
#
loop_
_entity_poly.entity_id
_entity_poly.type
_entity_poly.pdbx_seq_one_letter_code
_entity_poly.pdbx_strand_id
1 'polypeptide(L)'
;MLITDEMIPDSIAAMEADSKKVVVYRPRSLVVGMGCRKGVPVEELDQLLTDTFQSHGLALESIGCIATAEIKRDEPGILELADRYGVAVRCFGVDELNGMFDENGGNPPNPPLRKGGEDFVRLARDPSSAPHRLLGVWGVSEPAALLASGAVELLVAKERSARATVAVARTVFG
;
A
#
# COMPACT_ATOMS: atom_id res chain seq x y z
N MET A 1 -2.78 -18.88 -19.76
CA MET A 1 -2.27 -17.59 -19.25
C MET A 1 -2.97 -17.32 -17.93
N LEU A 2 -2.20 -17.08 -16.87
CA LEU A 2 -2.71 -16.68 -15.56
C LEU A 2 -2.39 -15.21 -15.33
N ILE A 3 -3.39 -14.42 -14.95
CA ILE A 3 -3.22 -13.00 -14.61
C ILE A 3 -3.49 -12.86 -13.10
N THR A 4 -2.47 -12.49 -12.33
CA THR A 4 -2.62 -12.35 -10.86
C THR A 4 -1.58 -11.40 -10.28
N ASP A 5 -1.95 -10.66 -9.26
CA ASP A 5 -1.07 -9.87 -8.39
C ASP A 5 -0.78 -10.60 -7.06
N GLU A 6 -1.24 -11.84 -6.94
CA GLU A 6 -0.97 -12.71 -5.80
C GLU A 6 0.20 -13.66 -6.09
N MET A 7 0.83 -14.17 -5.04
CA MET A 7 1.83 -15.23 -5.16
C MET A 7 1.17 -16.50 -5.70
N ILE A 8 1.88 -17.19 -6.60
CA ILE A 8 1.39 -18.44 -7.18
C ILE A 8 1.64 -19.56 -6.17
N PRO A 9 0.62 -20.35 -5.81
CA PRO A 9 0.82 -21.52 -4.99
C PRO A 9 1.79 -22.53 -5.65
N ASP A 10 2.59 -23.22 -4.85
CA ASP A 10 3.55 -24.24 -5.31
C ASP A 10 2.91 -25.32 -6.18
N SER A 11 1.62 -25.61 -5.95
CA SER A 11 0.84 -26.55 -6.76
C SER A 11 0.69 -26.13 -8.24
N ILE A 12 0.66 -24.82 -8.52
CA ILE A 12 0.60 -24.29 -9.90
C ILE A 12 2.01 -24.20 -10.47
N ALA A 13 3.01 -23.83 -9.66
CA ALA A 13 4.42 -23.85 -10.06
C ALA A 13 4.89 -25.27 -10.42
N ALA A 14 4.39 -26.30 -9.74
CA ALA A 14 4.65 -27.71 -10.05
C ALA A 14 4.04 -28.17 -11.38
N MET A 15 2.97 -27.51 -11.88
CA MET A 15 2.40 -27.81 -13.21
C MET A 15 3.29 -27.37 -14.37
N GLU A 16 4.27 -26.48 -14.13
CA GLU A 16 5.28 -26.12 -15.14
C GLU A 16 6.24 -27.28 -15.45
N ALA A 17 6.39 -28.24 -14.54
CA ALA A 17 7.22 -29.42 -14.72
C ALA A 17 6.62 -30.45 -15.70
N ASP A 18 5.30 -30.39 -15.99
CA ASP A 18 4.56 -31.36 -16.82
C ASP A 18 4.14 -30.76 -18.18
N SER A 19 5.08 -30.20 -18.92
CA SER A 19 4.97 -29.84 -20.36
C SER A 19 3.86 -28.86 -20.76
N LYS A 20 3.10 -28.29 -19.83
CA LYS A 20 2.16 -27.19 -20.10
C LYS A 20 2.78 -25.87 -19.70
N LYS A 21 3.27 -25.10 -20.67
CA LYS A 21 3.76 -23.73 -20.44
C LYS A 21 2.64 -22.86 -19.89
N VAL A 22 2.67 -22.59 -18.58
CA VAL A 22 1.80 -21.60 -17.94
C VAL A 22 2.50 -20.24 -18.08
N VAL A 23 1.87 -19.32 -18.81
CA VAL A 23 2.34 -17.92 -18.86
C VAL A 23 1.65 -17.18 -17.73
N VAL A 24 2.44 -16.70 -16.78
CA VAL A 24 1.96 -15.84 -15.68
C VAL A 24 2.19 -14.39 -16.06
N TYR A 25 1.11 -13.62 -16.10
CA TYR A 25 1.16 -12.17 -16.26
C TYR A 25 0.90 -11.50 -14.91
N ARG A 26 1.81 -10.66 -14.47
CA ARG A 26 1.70 -9.89 -13.22
C ARG A 26 1.41 -8.43 -13.56
N PRO A 27 0.14 -8.00 -13.47
CA PRO A 27 -0.19 -6.59 -13.67
C PRO A 27 0.40 -5.76 -12.53
N ARG A 28 0.88 -4.57 -12.83
CA ARG A 28 1.31 -3.58 -11.82
C ARG A 28 0.09 -2.89 -11.20
N SER A 29 -0.71 -3.65 -10.47
CA SER A 29 -2.00 -3.24 -9.91
C SER A 29 -1.93 -2.85 -8.44
N LEU A 30 -0.83 -3.14 -7.74
CA LEU A 30 -0.71 -2.88 -6.31
C LEU A 30 -0.07 -1.51 -6.05
N VAL A 31 -0.70 -0.75 -5.18
CA VAL A 31 -0.22 0.54 -4.69
C VAL A 31 0.19 0.40 -3.23
N VAL A 32 1.45 0.74 -2.96
CA VAL A 32 2.04 0.67 -1.62
C VAL A 32 2.04 2.06 -0.99
N GLY A 33 1.19 2.27 0.01
CA GLY A 33 1.27 3.46 0.86
C GLY A 33 2.36 3.28 1.93
N MET A 34 3.33 4.19 1.99
CA MET A 34 4.48 4.11 2.88
C MET A 34 4.58 5.34 3.77
N GLY A 35 4.68 5.12 5.07
CA GLY A 35 5.03 6.16 6.05
C GLY A 35 6.29 5.74 6.81
N CYS A 36 7.21 6.67 7.09
CA CYS A 36 8.40 6.36 7.86
C CYS A 36 8.89 7.56 8.67
N ARG A 37 9.72 7.31 9.68
CA ARG A 37 10.51 8.34 10.34
C ARG A 37 11.60 8.84 9.41
N LYS A 38 12.15 10.01 9.70
CA LYS A 38 13.26 10.58 8.92
C LYS A 38 14.51 9.70 9.06
N GLY A 39 15.16 9.43 7.92
CA GLY A 39 16.43 8.70 7.88
C GLY A 39 16.30 7.20 8.15
N VAL A 40 15.14 6.60 7.88
CA VAL A 40 14.99 5.13 7.95
C VAL A 40 15.74 4.51 6.77
N PRO A 41 16.63 3.53 7.02
CA PRO A 41 17.35 2.85 5.95
C PRO A 41 16.40 2.05 5.06
N VAL A 42 16.75 1.95 3.78
CA VAL A 42 15.94 1.22 2.80
C VAL A 42 15.73 -0.24 3.18
N GLU A 43 16.69 -0.86 3.82
CA GLU A 43 16.63 -2.27 4.27
C GLU A 43 15.46 -2.51 5.23
N GLU A 44 15.17 -1.56 6.13
CA GLU A 44 14.02 -1.68 7.05
C GLU A 44 12.68 -1.52 6.31
N LEU A 45 12.63 -0.62 5.33
CA LEU A 45 11.46 -0.41 4.49
C LEU A 45 11.20 -1.63 3.60
N ASP A 46 12.26 -2.16 2.99
CA ASP A 46 12.21 -3.34 2.12
C ASP A 46 11.82 -4.60 2.89
N GLN A 47 12.36 -4.79 4.09
CA GLN A 47 12.00 -5.90 4.95
C GLN A 47 10.52 -5.84 5.34
N LEU A 48 10.04 -4.67 5.81
CA LEU A 48 8.63 -4.48 6.16
C LEU A 48 7.71 -4.77 4.95
N LEU A 49 8.09 -4.27 3.77
CA LEU A 49 7.33 -4.48 2.54
C LEU A 49 7.28 -5.96 2.16
N THR A 50 8.44 -6.62 2.16
CA THR A 50 8.57 -8.04 1.81
C THR A 50 7.76 -8.92 2.77
N ASP A 51 7.89 -8.70 4.08
CA ASP A 51 7.18 -9.46 5.11
C ASP A 51 5.65 -9.27 4.96
N THR A 52 5.21 -8.04 4.72
CA THR A 52 3.80 -7.73 4.47
C THR A 52 3.27 -8.45 3.24
N PHE A 53 3.99 -8.37 2.12
CA PHE A 53 3.57 -9.03 0.88
C PHE A 53 3.54 -10.55 1.03
N GLN A 54 4.53 -11.13 1.67
CA GLN A 54 4.59 -12.56 1.93
C GLN A 54 3.44 -13.03 2.83
N SER A 55 3.15 -12.28 3.90
CA SER A 55 2.08 -12.62 4.85
C SER A 55 0.70 -12.58 4.23
N HIS A 56 0.50 -11.73 3.23
CA HIS A 56 -0.77 -11.56 2.53
C HIS A 56 -0.82 -12.25 1.15
N GLY A 57 0.19 -13.02 0.79
CA GLY A 57 0.23 -13.75 -0.47
C GLY A 57 0.28 -12.85 -1.71
N LEU A 58 0.81 -11.63 -1.60
CA LEU A 58 0.91 -10.66 -2.68
C LEU A 58 2.26 -10.76 -3.40
N ALA A 59 2.27 -10.49 -4.70
CA ALA A 59 3.47 -10.53 -5.52
C ALA A 59 4.14 -9.15 -5.59
N LEU A 60 5.41 -9.07 -5.20
CA LEU A 60 6.20 -7.83 -5.24
C LEU A 60 6.32 -7.24 -6.65
N GLU A 61 6.35 -8.09 -7.68
CA GLU A 61 6.40 -7.70 -9.09
C GLU A 61 5.13 -6.96 -9.55
N SER A 62 4.05 -7.08 -8.79
CA SER A 62 2.79 -6.39 -9.07
C SER A 62 2.71 -4.98 -8.46
N ILE A 63 3.77 -4.51 -7.80
CA ILE A 63 3.82 -3.13 -7.32
C ILE A 63 3.84 -2.18 -8.50
N GLY A 64 2.87 -1.26 -8.54
CA GLY A 64 2.76 -0.23 -9.57
C GLY A 64 3.36 1.12 -9.17
N CYS A 65 3.20 1.51 -7.90
CA CYS A 65 3.82 2.72 -7.36
C CYS A 65 3.90 2.66 -5.83
N ILE A 66 4.78 3.51 -5.28
CA ILE A 66 4.84 3.82 -3.85
C ILE A 66 4.19 5.18 -3.62
N ALA A 67 3.32 5.29 -2.63
CA ALA A 67 2.60 6.51 -2.27
C ALA A 67 2.99 6.96 -0.85
N THR A 68 3.22 8.27 -0.67
CA THR A 68 3.64 8.82 0.62
C THR A 68 3.18 10.28 0.78
N ALA A 69 3.48 10.88 1.93
CA ALA A 69 3.24 12.31 2.16
C ALA A 69 4.28 13.17 1.42
N GLU A 70 3.87 14.35 0.95
CA GLU A 70 4.75 15.27 0.24
C GLU A 70 6.00 15.67 1.04
N ILE A 71 5.89 15.78 2.35
CA ILE A 71 7.02 16.04 3.25
C ILE A 71 8.09 14.92 3.23
N LYS A 72 7.76 13.76 2.66
CA LYS A 72 8.65 12.59 2.49
C LYS A 72 9.17 12.44 1.06
N ARG A 73 8.92 13.41 0.19
CA ARG A 73 9.34 13.40 -1.22
C ARG A 73 10.84 13.12 -1.39
N ASP A 74 11.66 13.73 -0.53
CA ASP A 74 13.13 13.64 -0.59
C ASP A 74 13.70 12.67 0.46
N GLU A 75 12.88 11.73 0.97
CA GLU A 75 13.34 10.73 1.93
C GLU A 75 14.16 9.65 1.21
N PRO A 76 15.50 9.57 1.46
CA PRO A 76 16.38 8.67 0.69
C PRO A 76 15.93 7.22 0.69
N GLY A 77 15.48 6.70 1.85
CA GLY A 77 15.02 5.32 1.96
C GLY A 77 13.83 5.00 1.07
N ILE A 78 12.87 5.94 0.92
CA ILE A 78 11.69 5.74 0.05
C ILE A 78 12.11 5.83 -1.43
N LEU A 79 12.98 6.77 -1.79
CA LEU A 79 13.45 6.93 -3.16
C LEU A 79 14.25 5.71 -3.61
N GLU A 80 15.14 5.22 -2.77
CA GLU A 80 15.94 4.02 -3.04
C GLU A 80 15.05 2.76 -3.12
N LEU A 81 14.03 2.65 -2.27
CA LEU A 81 13.06 1.56 -2.34
C LEU A 81 12.31 1.58 -3.68
N ALA A 82 11.86 2.74 -4.12
CA ALA A 82 11.16 2.90 -5.39
C ALA A 82 12.06 2.55 -6.59
N ASP A 83 13.33 2.95 -6.55
CA ASP A 83 14.32 2.61 -7.57
C ASP A 83 14.57 1.08 -7.61
N ARG A 84 14.70 0.44 -6.45
CA ARG A 84 14.88 -1.02 -6.31
C ARG A 84 13.75 -1.82 -6.98
N TYR A 85 12.52 -1.37 -6.86
CA TYR A 85 11.35 -2.00 -7.50
C TYR A 85 11.01 -1.44 -8.88
N GLY A 86 11.74 -0.44 -9.36
CA GLY A 86 11.51 0.19 -10.65
C GLY A 86 10.13 0.83 -10.77
N VAL A 87 9.68 1.53 -9.71
CA VAL A 87 8.37 2.15 -9.62
C VAL A 87 8.45 3.64 -9.27
N ALA A 88 7.41 4.39 -9.62
CA ALA A 88 7.34 5.81 -9.30
C ALA A 88 6.92 6.05 -7.84
N VAL A 89 7.37 7.16 -7.26
CA VAL A 89 6.86 7.68 -5.99
C VAL A 89 5.79 8.72 -6.27
N ARG A 90 4.62 8.57 -5.66
CA ARG A 90 3.52 9.54 -5.67
C ARG A 90 3.44 10.21 -4.29
N CYS A 91 3.44 11.53 -4.27
CA CYS A 91 3.39 12.31 -3.04
C CYS A 91 2.06 13.06 -2.94
N PHE A 92 1.48 13.09 -1.74
CA PHE A 92 0.22 13.74 -1.44
C PHE A 92 0.38 14.77 -0.34
N GLY A 93 -0.31 15.90 -0.50
CA GLY A 93 -0.33 16.96 0.50
C GLY A 93 -1.03 16.54 1.79
N VAL A 94 -0.76 17.30 2.86
CA VAL A 94 -1.37 17.07 4.19
C VAL A 94 -2.90 17.12 4.12
N ASP A 95 -3.46 18.08 3.39
CA ASP A 95 -4.91 18.24 3.26
C ASP A 95 -5.57 17.08 2.51
N GLU A 96 -4.91 16.56 1.46
CA GLU A 96 -5.38 15.40 0.72
C GLU A 96 -5.40 14.14 1.61
N LEU A 97 -4.33 13.92 2.37
CA LEU A 97 -4.22 12.78 3.28
C LEU A 97 -5.24 12.86 4.42
N ASN A 98 -5.42 14.05 5.01
CA ASN A 98 -6.37 14.26 6.08
C ASN A 98 -7.83 14.19 5.60
N GLY A 99 -8.11 14.57 4.35
CA GLY A 99 -9.43 14.42 3.75
C GLY A 99 -9.92 12.98 3.65
N MET A 100 -9.04 12.00 3.88
CA MET A 100 -9.39 10.59 3.97
C MET A 100 -9.83 10.17 5.39
N PHE A 101 -9.80 11.07 6.36
CA PHE A 101 -10.27 10.84 7.73
C PHE A 101 -11.43 11.78 8.06
N ASP A 102 -12.24 11.42 9.06
CA ASP A 102 -13.21 12.33 9.64
C ASP A 102 -12.54 13.41 10.51
N GLU A 103 -13.30 14.42 10.96
CA GLU A 103 -12.80 15.54 11.75
C GLU A 103 -12.14 15.11 13.09
N ASN A 104 -12.38 13.88 13.55
CA ASN A 104 -11.83 13.30 14.76
C ASN A 104 -10.65 12.35 14.50
N GLY A 105 -10.18 12.25 13.22
CA GLY A 105 -9.13 11.34 12.82
C GLY A 105 -9.55 9.87 12.77
N GLY A 106 -10.85 9.63 12.78
CA GLY A 106 -11.45 8.31 12.56
C GLY A 106 -11.50 7.92 11.09
N ASN A 107 -12.34 6.95 10.76
CA ASN A 107 -12.50 6.47 9.37
C ASN A 107 -12.75 7.62 8.39
N PRO A 108 -12.24 7.53 7.16
CA PRO A 108 -12.52 8.51 6.13
C PRO A 108 -14.03 8.70 5.95
N PRO A 109 -14.46 9.93 5.58
CA PRO A 109 -15.86 10.17 5.28
C PRO A 109 -16.31 9.18 4.20
N ASN A 110 -17.32 8.43 4.54
CA ASN A 110 -17.88 7.32 3.78
C ASN A 110 -18.03 7.68 2.28
N PRO A 111 -17.42 6.94 1.35
CA PRO A 111 -17.88 7.02 -0.02
C PRO A 111 -19.34 6.58 -0.06
N PRO A 112 -20.18 7.14 -0.97
CA PRO A 112 -21.60 6.87 -0.98
C PRO A 112 -21.86 5.36 -1.04
N LEU A 113 -22.53 4.85 -0.03
CA LEU A 113 -22.95 3.46 0.16
C LEU A 113 -23.40 2.82 -1.16
N ARG A 114 -22.62 1.88 -1.68
CA ARG A 114 -23.19 0.83 -2.50
C ARG A 114 -23.96 -0.09 -1.54
N LYS A 115 -25.28 -0.12 -1.70
CA LYS A 115 -26.16 -1.00 -0.95
C LYS A 115 -25.75 -2.45 -1.14
N GLY A 116 -25.32 -3.09 -0.07
CA GLY A 116 -25.09 -4.55 -0.02
C GLY A 116 -23.80 -4.93 0.71
N GLY A 117 -23.89 -5.18 2.02
CA GLY A 117 -22.85 -5.83 2.80
C GLY A 117 -22.40 -5.07 4.03
N GLU A 118 -22.54 -5.70 5.18
CA GLU A 118 -22.30 -5.14 6.52
C GLU A 118 -20.81 -5.02 6.92
N ASP A 119 -19.85 -5.10 5.95
CA ASP A 119 -18.41 -5.20 6.23
C ASP A 119 -17.56 -3.98 5.82
N PHE A 120 -18.17 -2.83 5.51
CA PHE A 120 -17.47 -1.66 4.95
C PHE A 120 -16.83 -0.71 5.96
N VAL A 121 -16.59 -1.13 7.20
CA VAL A 121 -16.15 -0.24 8.29
C VAL A 121 -14.67 -0.40 8.64
N ARG A 122 -13.74 -0.41 7.65
CA ARG A 122 -12.31 -0.56 7.99
C ARG A 122 -11.33 0.15 7.06
N LEU A 123 -11.53 1.44 6.78
CA LEU A 123 -10.62 2.11 5.82
C LEU A 123 -9.34 2.65 6.47
N ALA A 124 -9.34 3.29 7.59
CA ALA A 124 -8.13 3.66 8.31
C ALA A 124 -8.30 3.32 9.80
N ARG A 125 -7.75 2.20 10.22
CA ARG A 125 -8.08 1.62 11.53
C ARG A 125 -7.42 2.25 12.73
N ASP A 126 -6.39 3.07 12.52
CA ASP A 126 -5.59 3.54 13.65
C ASP A 126 -4.98 4.93 13.35
N PRO A 127 -5.66 6.01 13.76
CA PRO A 127 -5.08 7.33 13.69
C PRO A 127 -3.83 7.36 14.58
N SER A 128 -2.68 7.56 13.95
CA SER A 128 -1.43 7.70 14.67
C SER A 128 -1.30 9.12 15.19
N SER A 129 -1.35 9.30 16.48
CA SER A 129 -1.18 10.62 17.11
C SER A 129 0.21 11.22 16.89
N ALA A 130 1.22 10.40 16.59
CA ALA A 130 2.59 10.86 16.37
C ALA A 130 2.77 11.62 15.03
N PRO A 131 2.29 11.14 13.87
CA PRO A 131 2.28 11.94 12.64
C PRO A 131 1.48 13.23 12.77
N HIS A 132 0.32 13.20 13.43
CA HIS A 132 -0.51 14.39 13.60
C HIS A 132 0.20 15.49 14.40
N ARG A 133 0.90 15.16 15.48
CA ARG A 133 1.65 16.13 16.29
C ARG A 133 2.82 16.76 15.55
N LEU A 134 3.47 16.00 14.68
CA LEU A 134 4.70 16.43 13.98
C LEU A 134 4.43 17.05 12.62
N LEU A 135 3.42 16.56 11.91
CA LEU A 135 3.20 16.84 10.50
C LEU A 135 1.78 17.34 10.21
N GLY A 136 0.89 17.38 11.18
CA GLY A 136 -0.52 17.70 10.98
C GLY A 136 -1.29 16.64 10.20
N VAL A 137 -0.80 15.39 10.12
CA VAL A 137 -1.39 14.29 9.39
C VAL A 137 -1.79 13.18 10.36
N TRP A 138 -3.04 12.70 10.26
CA TRP A 138 -3.55 11.59 11.10
C TRP A 138 -2.90 10.24 10.78
N GLY A 139 -2.48 10.05 9.53
CA GLY A 139 -1.76 8.87 9.07
C GLY A 139 -1.27 9.08 7.64
N VAL A 140 -0.31 8.28 7.19
CA VAL A 140 0.28 8.41 5.86
C VAL A 140 0.02 7.19 4.99
N SER A 141 0.33 5.98 5.46
CA SER A 141 0.35 4.78 4.62
C SER A 141 -1.03 4.43 4.03
N GLU A 142 -2.07 4.38 4.85
CA GLU A 142 -3.42 4.00 4.40
C GLU A 142 -4.03 5.04 3.44
N PRO A 143 -4.12 6.35 3.81
CA PRO A 143 -4.70 7.34 2.90
C PRO A 143 -3.87 7.51 1.62
N ALA A 144 -2.54 7.43 1.69
CA ALA A 144 -1.71 7.50 0.50
C ALA A 144 -1.96 6.32 -0.46
N ALA A 145 -2.11 5.10 0.07
CA ALA A 145 -2.45 3.93 -0.75
C ALA A 145 -3.80 4.09 -1.44
N LEU A 146 -4.82 4.54 -0.71
CA LEU A 146 -6.17 4.77 -1.24
C LEU A 146 -6.21 5.88 -2.29
N LEU A 147 -5.60 7.05 -2.01
CA LEU A 147 -5.54 8.17 -2.95
C LEU A 147 -4.82 7.79 -4.23
N ALA A 148 -3.70 7.07 -4.13
CA ALA A 148 -2.92 6.70 -5.29
C ALA A 148 -3.57 5.60 -6.14
N SER A 149 -4.31 4.68 -5.52
CA SER A 149 -5.00 3.60 -6.23
C SER A 149 -6.36 3.99 -6.80
N GLY A 150 -7.00 5.01 -6.24
CA GLY A 150 -8.40 5.32 -6.46
C GLY A 150 -9.36 4.28 -5.86
N ALA A 151 -8.85 3.38 -5.02
CA ALA A 151 -9.63 2.33 -4.39
C ALA A 151 -10.44 2.90 -3.20
N VAL A 152 -11.52 2.20 -2.87
CA VAL A 152 -12.36 2.51 -1.70
C VAL A 152 -12.01 1.66 -0.49
N GLU A 153 -11.17 0.65 -0.67
CA GLU A 153 -10.75 -0.27 0.39
C GLU A 153 -9.28 -0.65 0.25
N LEU A 154 -8.69 -1.08 1.36
CA LEU A 154 -7.34 -1.59 1.42
C LEU A 154 -7.33 -3.11 1.27
N LEU A 155 -6.36 -3.64 0.52
CA LEU A 155 -6.03 -5.08 0.56
C LEU A 155 -5.33 -5.43 1.87
N VAL A 156 -4.40 -4.55 2.28
CA VAL A 156 -3.66 -4.71 3.52
C VAL A 156 -3.80 -3.43 4.32
N ALA A 157 -4.40 -3.53 5.50
CA ALA A 157 -4.44 -2.44 6.47
C ALA A 157 -3.02 -2.14 6.99
N LYS A 158 -2.86 -1.01 7.64
CA LYS A 158 -1.57 -0.54 8.13
C LYS A 158 -0.81 -1.59 8.95
N GLU A 159 0.30 -2.05 8.43
CA GLU A 159 1.32 -2.79 9.16
C GLU A 159 2.50 -1.91 9.51
N ARG A 160 3.29 -2.30 10.50
CA ARG A 160 4.34 -1.43 11.04
C ARG A 160 5.59 -2.18 11.44
N SER A 161 6.74 -1.53 11.21
CA SER A 161 8.01 -1.84 11.89
C SER A 161 8.24 -0.86 13.06
N ALA A 162 9.45 -0.85 13.59
CA ALA A 162 9.84 0.10 14.63
C ALA A 162 9.77 1.57 14.16
N ARG A 163 10.03 1.84 12.87
CA ARG A 163 10.17 3.21 12.33
C ARG A 163 9.42 3.46 11.03
N ALA A 164 8.69 2.48 10.51
CA ALA A 164 7.94 2.59 9.26
C ALA A 164 6.56 1.95 9.35
N THR A 165 5.69 2.36 8.42
CA THR A 165 4.35 1.79 8.23
C THR A 165 4.10 1.56 6.76
N VAL A 166 3.37 0.50 6.43
CA VAL A 166 2.96 0.14 5.08
C VAL A 166 1.47 -0.20 5.05
N ALA A 167 0.82 0.12 3.96
CA ALA A 167 -0.53 -0.34 3.63
C ALA A 167 -0.60 -0.61 2.12
N VAL A 168 -1.48 -1.49 1.69
CA VAL A 168 -1.58 -1.87 0.27
C VAL A 168 -3.02 -1.74 -0.21
N ALA A 169 -3.19 -1.12 -1.36
CA ALA A 169 -4.45 -1.06 -2.09
C ALA A 169 -4.27 -1.56 -3.53
N ARG A 170 -5.35 -1.95 -4.17
CA ARG A 170 -5.35 -2.36 -5.59
C ARG A 170 -5.91 -1.21 -6.43
N THR A 171 -5.22 -0.89 -7.54
CA THR A 171 -5.72 0.11 -8.49
C THR A 171 -7.05 -0.34 -9.07
N VAL A 172 -8.04 0.56 -9.03
CA VAL A 172 -9.31 0.37 -9.71
C VAL A 172 -9.08 0.74 -11.18
N PHE A 173 -9.06 -0.26 -12.04
CA PHE A 173 -9.09 -0.01 -13.49
C PHE A 173 -10.54 0.34 -13.85
N GLY A 174 -10.73 1.61 -14.21
CA GLY A 174 -11.99 2.08 -14.76
C GLY A 174 -12.11 1.72 -16.25
#